data_01f81308a1df9461b7cb890d4e0435b1
#
_entry.id   01f81308a1df9461b7cb890d4e0435b1
#
_cell.length_a   1.000
_cell.length_b   1.000
_cell.length_c   1.000
_cell.angle_alpha   90.00
_cell.angle_beta   90.00
_cell.angle_gamma   90.00
#
_symmetry.space_group_name_H-M   'P 1'
#
loop_
_entity.id
_entity.type
_entity.pdbx_description
1 polymer ?
#
loop_
_entity_poly.entity_id
_entity_poly.type
_entity_poly.pdbx_seq_one_letter_code
_entity_poly.pdbx_strand_id
1 'polypeptide(L)'
;MKLYYKAFDLHLYDTFKIAHDERDVQQTLIVGLEYQGRIGFGEATASTYYQRPVASIIEVLEKNRHNIEKIPFESLELFIEDLQSFFPGNNFALCALDVAAHDLYGKLNGVSIYQYWGLDTSRMPLTNYTIGIDELSKMKLKIKAFPWPVYKIKLGTDDDLSIVKALRKITDAIFRVDANCAWTAAQTIEYANSFKELGVEFIEQPLAAGDWEGMAEVYKHSTLPII
;
A
#
# COMPACT_ATOMS: atom_id res chain seq x y z
N MET A 1 -14.76 12.15 23.03
CA MET A 1 -13.57 11.48 22.47
C MET A 1 -12.36 12.39 22.59
N LYS A 2 -11.12 11.86 22.61
CA LYS A 2 -9.89 12.67 22.54
C LYS A 2 -9.02 12.21 21.38
N LEU A 3 -8.45 13.16 20.65
CA LEU A 3 -7.56 12.93 19.53
C LEU A 3 -6.10 13.14 19.96
N TYR A 4 -5.26 12.15 19.69
CA TYR A 4 -3.81 12.20 19.86
C TYR A 4 -3.14 11.91 18.52
N TYR A 5 -1.91 12.36 18.36
CA TYR A 5 -1.06 11.94 17.25
C TYR A 5 0.42 12.10 17.61
N LYS A 6 1.24 11.33 16.91
CA LYS A 6 2.70 11.41 17.00
C LYS A 6 3.33 11.03 15.67
N ALA A 7 4.25 11.86 15.19
CA ALA A 7 5.06 11.57 14.01
C ALA A 7 6.25 10.67 14.37
N PHE A 8 6.61 9.81 13.43
CA PHE A 8 7.77 8.92 13.54
C PHE A 8 8.54 8.89 12.22
N ASP A 9 9.85 8.74 12.32
CA ASP A 9 10.74 8.43 11.22
C ASP A 9 11.07 6.93 11.29
N LEU A 10 10.49 6.14 10.39
CA LEU A 10 10.72 4.71 10.32
C LEU A 10 11.93 4.45 9.42
N HIS A 11 13.05 4.09 10.03
CA HIS A 11 14.24 3.67 9.29
C HIS A 11 14.01 2.30 8.66
N LEU A 12 14.16 2.21 7.34
CA LEU A 12 14.00 0.97 6.61
C LEU A 12 15.23 0.09 6.80
N TYR A 13 15.04 -1.22 6.79
CA TYR A 13 16.14 -2.18 6.91
C TYR A 13 17.10 -2.12 5.72
N ASP A 14 16.53 -1.93 4.53
CA ASP A 14 17.24 -1.68 3.27
C ASP A 14 16.62 -0.47 2.59
N THR A 15 17.40 0.25 1.78
CA THR A 15 16.88 1.26 0.85
C THR A 15 15.75 0.67 0.02
N PHE A 16 14.58 1.31 0.05
CA PHE A 16 13.43 0.90 -0.76
C PHE A 16 13.37 1.75 -2.02
N LYS A 17 13.55 1.10 -3.16
CA LYS A 17 13.58 1.75 -4.47
C LYS A 17 12.50 1.20 -5.40
N ILE A 18 11.84 2.11 -6.09
CA ILE A 18 10.89 1.86 -7.19
C ILE A 18 11.34 2.69 -8.42
N ALA A 19 10.63 2.61 -9.53
CA ALA A 19 11.00 3.27 -10.78
C ALA A 19 11.31 4.78 -10.66
N HIS A 20 10.62 5.50 -9.77
CA HIS A 20 10.71 6.97 -9.66
C HIS A 20 10.86 7.50 -8.24
N ASP A 21 11.13 6.63 -7.25
CA ASP A 21 11.32 7.02 -5.85
C ASP A 21 12.31 6.10 -5.15
N GLU A 22 13.07 6.66 -4.20
CA GLU A 22 14.03 5.93 -3.36
C GLU A 22 14.02 6.52 -1.96
N ARG A 23 14.01 5.65 -0.92
CA ARG A 23 13.98 6.10 0.47
C ARG A 23 14.63 5.11 1.44
N ASP A 24 15.30 5.66 2.45
CA ASP A 24 15.82 4.95 3.62
C ASP A 24 14.99 5.17 4.87
N VAL A 25 14.16 6.22 4.85
CA VAL A 25 13.28 6.60 5.96
C VAL A 25 11.87 6.82 5.42
N GLN A 26 10.88 6.20 6.06
CA GLN A 26 9.46 6.48 5.83
C GLN A 26 8.93 7.31 6.99
N GLN A 27 8.60 8.58 6.74
CA GLN A 27 7.88 9.39 7.72
C GLN A 27 6.43 8.94 7.82
N THR A 28 5.94 8.81 9.04
CA THR A 28 4.56 8.41 9.29
C THR A 28 3.96 9.15 10.48
N LEU A 29 2.64 9.26 10.50
CA LEU A 29 1.85 9.81 11.59
C LEU A 29 0.96 8.73 12.19
N ILE A 30 1.18 8.40 13.45
CA ILE A 30 0.26 7.57 14.22
C ILE A 30 -0.78 8.47 14.87
N VAL A 31 -2.05 8.14 14.67
CA VAL A 31 -3.20 8.82 15.26
C VAL A 31 -3.81 7.92 16.31
N GLY A 32 -4.26 8.48 17.44
CA GLY A 32 -4.96 7.79 18.50
C GLY A 32 -6.31 8.45 18.78
N LEU A 33 -7.38 7.66 18.83
CA LEU A 33 -8.71 8.07 19.31
C LEU A 33 -8.99 7.40 20.64
N GLU A 34 -9.13 8.22 21.72
CA GLU A 34 -9.45 7.73 23.06
C GLU A 34 -10.93 7.94 23.35
N TYR A 35 -11.60 6.86 23.77
CA TYR A 35 -12.99 6.88 24.24
C TYR A 35 -13.20 5.78 25.28
N GLN A 36 -13.90 6.10 26.36
CA GLN A 36 -14.21 5.17 27.47
C GLN A 36 -12.98 4.41 28.01
N GLY A 37 -11.81 5.07 28.09
CA GLY A 37 -10.57 4.48 28.63
C GLY A 37 -9.89 3.47 27.67
N ARG A 38 -10.29 3.42 26.41
CA ARG A 38 -9.62 2.65 25.35
C ARG A 38 -9.06 3.61 24.30
N ILE A 39 -7.96 3.21 23.68
CA ILE A 39 -7.35 3.96 22.57
C ILE A 39 -7.29 3.07 21.36
N GLY A 40 -7.89 3.53 20.25
CA GLY A 40 -7.70 2.96 18.93
C GLY A 40 -6.60 3.70 18.18
N PHE A 41 -5.78 2.99 17.42
CA PHE A 41 -4.67 3.56 16.65
C PHE A 41 -4.88 3.40 15.15
N GLY A 42 -4.46 4.41 14.41
CA GLY A 42 -4.40 4.40 12.96
C GLY A 42 -3.16 5.12 12.46
N GLU A 43 -2.85 4.96 11.19
CA GLU A 43 -1.62 5.47 10.59
C GLU A 43 -1.89 6.16 9.26
N ALA A 44 -1.13 7.23 8.99
CA ALA A 44 -0.98 7.81 7.67
C ALA A 44 0.50 8.07 7.38
N THR A 45 1.02 7.45 6.31
CA THR A 45 2.39 7.68 5.86
C THR A 45 2.50 8.95 5.02
N ALA A 46 3.63 9.67 5.12
CA ALA A 46 3.93 10.76 4.19
C ALA A 46 4.09 10.23 2.77
N SER A 47 3.66 11.01 1.79
CA SER A 47 3.80 10.67 0.38
C SER A 47 4.27 11.87 -0.43
N THR A 48 5.44 11.74 -1.06
CA THR A 48 5.97 12.73 -2.00
C THR A 48 5.15 12.79 -3.28
N TYR A 49 4.74 11.63 -3.77
CA TYR A 49 3.90 11.50 -4.97
C TYR A 49 2.58 12.27 -4.86
N TYR A 50 1.88 12.14 -3.73
CA TYR A 50 0.64 12.87 -3.47
C TYR A 50 0.85 14.24 -2.83
N GLN A 51 2.09 14.70 -2.66
CA GLN A 51 2.42 15.96 -2.00
C GLN A 51 1.77 16.09 -0.62
N ARG A 52 1.85 15.02 0.18
CA ARG A 52 1.30 14.94 1.53
C ARG A 52 2.40 14.67 2.56
N PRO A 53 3.15 15.70 2.99
CA PRO A 53 4.06 15.57 4.12
C PRO A 53 3.26 15.40 5.42
N VAL A 54 3.87 14.80 6.44
CA VAL A 54 3.25 14.61 7.78
C VAL A 54 2.70 15.94 8.34
N ALA A 55 3.42 17.05 8.14
CA ALA A 55 2.98 18.37 8.60
C ALA A 55 1.61 18.78 8.04
N SER A 56 1.34 18.49 6.76
CA SER A 56 0.04 18.80 6.14
C SER A 56 -1.10 17.92 6.66
N ILE A 57 -0.80 16.70 7.09
CA ILE A 57 -1.78 15.81 7.72
C ILE A 57 -2.11 16.34 9.13
N ILE A 58 -1.09 16.73 9.90
CA ILE A 58 -1.25 17.32 11.24
C ILE A 58 -2.08 18.61 11.16
N GLU A 59 -1.79 19.51 10.22
CA GLU A 59 -2.51 20.76 10.06
C GLU A 59 -4.02 20.54 9.89
N VAL A 60 -4.40 19.59 9.05
CA VAL A 60 -5.82 19.27 8.80
C VAL A 60 -6.47 18.60 10.00
N LEU A 61 -5.75 17.76 10.73
CA LEU A 61 -6.25 17.16 11.99
C LEU A 61 -6.48 18.25 13.05
N GLU A 62 -5.53 19.18 13.24
CA GLU A 62 -5.67 20.26 14.22
C GLU A 62 -6.83 21.21 13.87
N LYS A 63 -6.94 21.57 12.59
CA LYS A 63 -8.07 22.40 12.12
C LYS A 63 -9.44 21.80 12.47
N ASN A 64 -9.55 20.49 12.44
CA ASN A 64 -10.79 19.77 12.67
C ASN A 64 -10.87 19.11 14.06
N ARG A 65 -9.85 19.24 14.92
CA ARG A 65 -9.77 18.58 16.23
C ARG A 65 -11.07 18.70 17.04
N HIS A 66 -11.56 19.92 17.21
CA HIS A 66 -12.76 20.18 18.01
C HIS A 66 -14.01 19.47 17.47
N ASN A 67 -14.14 19.38 16.15
CA ASN A 67 -15.25 18.68 15.52
C ASN A 67 -15.13 17.17 15.71
N ILE A 68 -13.93 16.61 15.46
CA ILE A 68 -13.64 15.18 15.63
C ILE A 68 -13.93 14.74 17.07
N GLU A 69 -13.46 15.51 18.06
CA GLU A 69 -13.61 15.15 19.48
C GLU A 69 -15.07 15.23 19.97
N LYS A 70 -15.95 15.90 19.22
CA LYS A 70 -17.38 16.02 19.52
C LYS A 70 -18.26 15.00 18.82
N ILE A 71 -17.78 14.29 17.81
CA ILE A 71 -18.57 13.28 17.13
C ILE A 71 -19.00 12.21 18.15
N PRO A 72 -20.27 11.85 18.26
CA PRO A 72 -20.71 10.70 19.04
C PRO A 72 -20.11 9.41 18.50
N PHE A 73 -19.68 8.49 19.38
CA PHE A 73 -19.15 7.19 18.99
C PHE A 73 -20.15 6.08 19.36
N GLU A 74 -21.35 6.18 18.82
CA GLU A 74 -22.45 5.23 19.05
C GLU A 74 -22.46 4.10 18.01
N SER A 75 -22.12 4.43 16.77
CA SER A 75 -21.96 3.50 15.64
C SER A 75 -20.67 3.85 14.90
N LEU A 76 -19.96 2.81 14.44
CA LEU A 76 -18.74 2.98 13.67
C LEU A 76 -19.03 3.65 12.32
N GLU A 77 -20.10 3.21 11.65
CA GLU A 77 -20.50 3.70 10.33
C GLU A 77 -20.84 5.18 10.37
N LEU A 78 -21.70 5.60 11.33
CA LEU A 78 -22.09 7.01 11.47
C LEU A 78 -20.88 7.89 11.85
N PHE A 79 -20.00 7.39 12.70
CA PHE A 79 -18.77 8.11 13.03
C PHE A 79 -17.89 8.37 11.81
N ILE A 80 -17.76 7.38 10.92
CA ILE A 80 -16.95 7.50 9.68
C ILE A 80 -17.64 8.43 8.68
N GLU A 81 -18.97 8.36 8.54
CA GLU A 81 -19.72 9.29 7.69
C GLU A 81 -19.53 10.74 8.14
N ASP A 82 -19.62 11.02 9.44
CA ASP A 82 -19.35 12.35 9.99
C ASP A 82 -17.92 12.80 9.73
N LEU A 83 -16.92 11.91 9.92
CA LEU A 83 -15.52 12.21 9.64
C LEU A 83 -15.30 12.61 8.16
N GLN A 84 -15.90 11.92 7.21
CA GLN A 84 -15.74 12.21 5.78
C GLN A 84 -16.07 13.67 5.43
N SER A 85 -17.04 14.25 6.12
CA SER A 85 -17.47 15.63 5.88
C SER A 85 -16.39 16.68 6.22
N PHE A 86 -15.43 16.36 7.09
CA PHE A 86 -14.38 17.27 7.55
C PHE A 86 -13.09 17.22 6.73
N PHE A 87 -12.92 16.21 5.87
CA PHE A 87 -11.66 15.98 5.15
C PHE A 87 -11.81 15.97 3.61
N PRO A 88 -12.48 16.95 2.99
CA PRO A 88 -12.60 16.99 1.55
C PRO A 88 -11.19 17.05 0.91
N GLY A 89 -10.84 16.03 0.12
CA GLY A 89 -9.56 15.95 -0.60
C GLY A 89 -8.32 15.60 0.26
N ASN A 90 -8.49 15.25 1.54
CA ASN A 90 -7.39 14.73 2.36
C ASN A 90 -7.68 13.32 2.88
N ASN A 91 -7.57 12.35 1.99
CA ASN A 91 -7.80 10.94 2.33
C ASN A 91 -6.75 10.36 3.28
N PHE A 92 -5.58 11.00 3.44
CA PHE A 92 -4.53 10.54 4.37
C PHE A 92 -4.96 10.72 5.82
N ALA A 93 -5.43 11.92 6.19
CA ALA A 93 -5.95 12.17 7.54
C ALA A 93 -7.21 11.33 7.81
N LEU A 94 -8.12 11.25 6.83
CA LEU A 94 -9.32 10.43 6.93
C LEU A 94 -8.99 8.96 7.14
N CYS A 95 -8.07 8.40 6.38
CA CYS A 95 -7.63 7.00 6.51
C CYS A 95 -7.07 6.70 7.91
N ALA A 96 -6.21 7.59 8.45
CA ALA A 96 -5.66 7.40 9.79
C ALA A 96 -6.76 7.38 10.87
N LEU A 97 -7.74 8.28 10.77
CA LEU A 97 -8.87 8.34 11.71
C LEU A 97 -9.82 7.15 11.54
N ASP A 98 -10.08 6.73 10.32
CA ASP A 98 -10.91 5.57 9.99
C ASP A 98 -10.32 4.28 10.58
N VAL A 99 -9.03 4.03 10.35
CA VAL A 99 -8.32 2.88 10.95
C VAL A 99 -8.33 2.96 12.48
N ALA A 100 -8.10 4.16 13.06
CA ALA A 100 -8.16 4.35 14.51
C ALA A 100 -9.57 4.09 15.08
N ALA A 101 -10.63 4.50 14.37
CA ALA A 101 -12.01 4.25 14.77
C ALA A 101 -12.36 2.76 14.76
N HIS A 102 -11.93 2.03 13.72
CA HIS A 102 -12.11 0.58 13.64
C HIS A 102 -11.37 -0.15 14.76
N ASP A 103 -10.11 0.20 15.02
CA ASP A 103 -9.32 -0.39 16.11
C ASP A 103 -9.95 -0.09 17.48
N LEU A 104 -10.43 1.14 17.69
CA LEU A 104 -11.15 1.52 18.90
C LEU A 104 -12.44 0.72 19.08
N TYR A 105 -13.24 0.61 18.00
CA TYR A 105 -14.49 -0.13 18.03
C TYR A 105 -14.27 -1.60 18.40
N GLY A 106 -13.28 -2.24 17.77
CA GLY A 106 -12.91 -3.63 18.09
C GLY A 106 -12.51 -3.80 19.55
N LYS A 107 -11.69 -2.87 20.10
CA LYS A 107 -11.26 -2.88 21.50
C LYS A 107 -12.38 -2.64 22.50
N LEU A 108 -13.35 -1.76 22.19
CA LEU A 108 -14.52 -1.49 23.03
C LEU A 108 -15.46 -2.70 23.11
N ASN A 109 -15.64 -3.40 21.99
CA ASN A 109 -16.58 -4.51 21.88
C ASN A 109 -15.92 -5.89 22.08
N GLY A 110 -14.59 -5.96 22.29
CA GLY A 110 -13.87 -7.20 22.47
C GLY A 110 -13.92 -8.12 21.25
N VAL A 111 -14.02 -7.58 20.04
CA VAL A 111 -14.15 -8.30 18.77
C VAL A 111 -13.08 -7.79 17.78
N SER A 112 -12.49 -8.70 17.00
CA SER A 112 -11.63 -8.28 15.89
C SER A 112 -12.46 -7.76 14.72
N ILE A 113 -11.91 -6.82 13.94
CA ILE A 113 -12.64 -6.19 12.83
C ILE A 113 -13.04 -7.18 11.75
N TYR A 114 -12.21 -8.18 11.45
CA TYR A 114 -12.59 -9.23 10.50
C TYR A 114 -13.81 -10.05 10.99
N GLN A 115 -13.90 -10.31 12.31
CA GLN A 115 -15.07 -10.99 12.90
C GLN A 115 -16.31 -10.10 12.87
N TYR A 116 -16.14 -8.79 13.19
CA TYR A 116 -17.23 -7.81 13.09
C TYR A 116 -17.83 -7.77 11.69
N TRP A 117 -16.99 -7.83 10.65
CA TRP A 117 -17.43 -7.87 9.25
C TRP A 117 -17.86 -9.26 8.77
N GLY A 118 -17.82 -10.29 9.61
CA GLY A 118 -18.19 -11.65 9.24
C GLY A 118 -17.25 -12.29 8.21
N LEU A 119 -15.98 -11.86 8.19
CA LEU A 119 -14.99 -12.38 7.23
C LEU A 119 -14.41 -13.71 7.70
N ASP A 120 -14.23 -14.63 6.75
CA ASP A 120 -13.59 -15.92 6.98
C ASP A 120 -12.09 -15.84 6.70
N THR A 121 -11.29 -16.03 7.73
CA THR A 121 -9.83 -16.00 7.63
C THR A 121 -9.24 -17.14 6.80
N SER A 122 -9.98 -18.24 6.60
CA SER A 122 -9.54 -19.34 5.72
C SER A 122 -9.47 -18.92 4.25
N ARG A 123 -10.16 -17.85 3.87
CA ARG A 123 -10.18 -17.26 2.52
C ARG A 123 -9.23 -16.08 2.37
N MET A 124 -8.43 -15.78 3.37
CA MET A 124 -7.50 -14.66 3.33
C MET A 124 -6.41 -14.90 2.27
N PRO A 125 -6.19 -13.95 1.35
CA PRO A 125 -5.15 -14.08 0.34
C PRO A 125 -3.76 -14.06 0.98
N LEU A 126 -2.80 -14.71 0.30
CA LEU A 126 -1.40 -14.65 0.70
C LEU A 126 -0.85 -13.23 0.50
N THR A 127 -0.18 -12.72 1.53
CA THR A 127 0.53 -11.44 1.42
C THR A 127 1.79 -11.59 0.58
N ASN A 128 2.21 -10.51 -0.09
CA ASN A 128 3.48 -10.49 -0.84
C ASN A 128 4.65 -10.14 0.09
N TYR A 129 5.84 -10.65 -0.24
CA TYR A 129 7.09 -10.04 0.18
C TYR A 129 7.64 -9.18 -0.97
N THR A 130 7.87 -7.89 -0.73
CA THR A 130 8.30 -6.96 -1.79
C THR A 130 9.81 -6.97 -1.97
N ILE A 131 10.26 -7.13 -3.21
CA ILE A 131 11.64 -6.96 -3.64
C ILE A 131 11.75 -5.63 -4.39
N GLY A 132 12.39 -4.63 -3.79
CA GLY A 132 12.65 -3.33 -4.43
C GLY A 132 13.70 -3.45 -5.54
N ILE A 133 13.79 -2.43 -6.38
CA ILE A 133 14.84 -2.31 -7.41
C ILE A 133 16.20 -2.18 -6.71
N ASP A 134 17.14 -3.07 -7.06
CA ASP A 134 18.50 -3.06 -6.52
C ASP A 134 19.41 -3.82 -7.48
N GLU A 135 20.70 -3.91 -7.16
CA GLU A 135 21.59 -4.83 -7.84
C GLU A 135 21.04 -6.27 -7.80
N LEU A 136 21.09 -6.97 -8.91
CA LEU A 136 20.53 -8.33 -9.04
C LEU A 136 21.06 -9.31 -7.97
N SER A 137 22.32 -9.14 -7.57
CA SER A 137 22.96 -9.91 -6.50
C SER A 137 22.25 -9.73 -5.16
N LYS A 138 21.89 -8.50 -4.81
CA LYS A 138 21.17 -8.14 -3.57
C LYS A 138 19.71 -8.62 -3.62
N MET A 139 19.03 -8.44 -4.75
CA MET A 139 17.67 -8.97 -4.94
C MET A 139 17.61 -10.48 -4.72
N LYS A 140 18.59 -11.23 -5.27
CA LYS A 140 18.73 -12.67 -5.05
C LYS A 140 19.01 -13.02 -3.58
N LEU A 141 19.84 -12.25 -2.89
CA LEU A 141 20.11 -12.45 -1.46
C LEU A 141 18.86 -12.25 -0.61
N LYS A 142 18.06 -11.24 -0.89
CA LYS A 142 16.77 -10.99 -0.20
C LYS A 142 15.80 -12.17 -0.35
N ILE A 143 15.63 -12.71 -1.56
CA ILE A 143 14.78 -13.89 -1.81
C ILE A 143 15.29 -15.11 -1.01
N LYS A 144 16.61 -15.32 -0.96
CA LYS A 144 17.19 -16.43 -0.20
C LYS A 144 17.10 -16.24 1.32
N ALA A 145 17.27 -15.02 1.81
CA ALA A 145 17.21 -14.71 3.23
C ALA A 145 15.78 -14.76 3.79
N PHE A 146 14.78 -14.44 2.94
CA PHE A 146 13.37 -14.42 3.30
C PHE A 146 12.54 -15.27 2.34
N PRO A 147 12.60 -16.62 2.45
CA PRO A 147 11.77 -17.51 1.62
C PRO A 147 10.29 -17.22 1.83
N TRP A 148 9.58 -16.89 0.75
CA TRP A 148 8.17 -16.51 0.77
C TRP A 148 7.41 -17.10 -0.40
N PRO A 149 6.13 -17.44 -0.27
CA PRO A 149 5.38 -18.07 -1.35
C PRO A 149 5.05 -17.12 -2.52
N VAL A 150 5.01 -15.80 -2.27
CA VAL A 150 4.64 -14.79 -3.27
C VAL A 150 5.55 -13.57 -3.16
N TYR A 151 6.28 -13.23 -4.19
CA TYR A 151 7.09 -12.02 -4.24
C TYR A 151 6.46 -10.97 -5.15
N LYS A 152 6.36 -9.72 -4.65
CA LYS A 152 6.08 -8.54 -5.47
C LYS A 152 7.42 -7.93 -5.89
N ILE A 153 7.75 -7.98 -7.17
CA ILE A 153 9.02 -7.51 -7.72
C ILE A 153 8.81 -6.14 -8.33
N LYS A 154 9.52 -5.14 -7.82
CA LYS A 154 9.53 -3.80 -8.39
C LYS A 154 10.42 -3.75 -9.61
N LEU A 155 9.88 -3.23 -10.70
CA LEU A 155 10.49 -3.10 -12.01
C LEU A 155 10.42 -1.63 -12.50
N GLY A 156 10.82 -1.37 -13.73
CA GLY A 156 10.90 -0.03 -14.33
C GLY A 156 12.35 0.35 -14.64
N THR A 157 13.14 -0.63 -15.03
CA THR A 157 14.52 -0.49 -15.52
C THR A 157 14.62 -0.99 -16.95
N ASP A 158 15.77 -0.78 -17.59
CA ASP A 158 16.03 -1.32 -18.94
C ASP A 158 16.21 -2.85 -18.96
N ASP A 159 16.46 -3.48 -17.80
CA ASP A 159 16.82 -4.89 -17.67
C ASP A 159 15.71 -5.77 -17.05
N ASP A 160 14.48 -5.29 -16.98
CA ASP A 160 13.37 -5.91 -16.23
C ASP A 160 13.16 -7.39 -16.56
N LEU A 161 13.14 -7.75 -17.83
CA LEU A 161 12.98 -9.14 -18.26
C LEU A 161 14.15 -10.02 -17.80
N SER A 162 15.37 -9.49 -17.86
CA SER A 162 16.59 -10.19 -17.43
C SER A 162 16.60 -10.40 -15.91
N ILE A 163 16.12 -9.42 -15.15
CA ILE A 163 15.94 -9.49 -13.69
C ILE A 163 14.99 -10.63 -13.35
N VAL A 164 13.77 -10.64 -13.91
CA VAL A 164 12.76 -11.67 -13.61
C VAL A 164 13.26 -13.07 -14.00
N LYS A 165 13.89 -13.23 -15.17
CA LYS A 165 14.53 -14.48 -15.59
C LYS A 165 15.60 -14.96 -14.59
N ALA A 166 16.40 -14.04 -14.06
CA ALA A 166 17.47 -14.39 -13.14
C ALA A 166 16.96 -14.73 -11.72
N LEU A 167 15.86 -14.10 -11.28
CA LEU A 167 15.19 -14.42 -10.02
C LEU A 167 14.43 -15.73 -10.09
N ARG A 168 13.79 -16.04 -11.22
CA ARG A 168 13.11 -17.32 -11.45
C ARG A 168 14.04 -18.54 -11.31
N LYS A 169 15.32 -18.39 -11.62
CA LYS A 169 16.31 -19.48 -11.48
C LYS A 169 16.58 -19.91 -10.03
N ILE A 170 16.14 -19.14 -9.04
CA ILE A 170 16.46 -19.38 -7.62
C ILE A 170 15.24 -19.64 -6.74
N THR A 171 14.02 -19.54 -7.27
CA THR A 171 12.77 -19.80 -6.53
C THR A 171 11.63 -20.16 -7.48
N ASP A 172 10.73 -21.03 -7.06
CA ASP A 172 9.47 -21.38 -7.75
C ASP A 172 8.26 -20.60 -7.20
N ALA A 173 8.50 -19.63 -6.29
CA ALA A 173 7.44 -18.79 -5.72
C ALA A 173 6.67 -18.02 -6.79
N ILE A 174 5.42 -17.68 -6.52
CA ILE A 174 4.62 -16.82 -7.40
C ILE A 174 5.26 -15.44 -7.49
N PHE A 175 5.38 -14.90 -8.69
CA PHE A 175 5.82 -13.53 -8.91
C PHE A 175 4.63 -12.66 -9.30
N ARG A 176 4.56 -11.46 -8.69
CA ARG A 176 3.74 -10.32 -9.07
C ARG A 176 4.69 -9.21 -9.44
N VAL A 177 4.53 -8.57 -10.56
CA VAL A 177 5.44 -7.51 -11.00
C VAL A 177 4.73 -6.17 -10.98
N ASP A 178 5.45 -5.14 -10.54
CA ASP A 178 4.93 -3.78 -10.44
C ASP A 178 5.93 -2.82 -11.10
N ALA A 179 5.53 -2.26 -12.24
CA ALA A 179 6.35 -1.34 -13.02
C ALA A 179 6.30 0.10 -12.52
N ASN A 180 5.40 0.43 -11.61
CA ASN A 180 5.22 1.78 -11.07
C ASN A 180 5.16 2.85 -12.17
N CYS A 181 4.34 2.61 -13.20
CA CYS A 181 4.10 3.54 -14.30
C CYS A 181 5.30 3.78 -15.24
N ALA A 182 6.26 2.85 -15.32
CA ALA A 182 7.50 3.07 -16.08
C ALA A 182 7.47 2.56 -17.52
N TRP A 183 6.48 1.75 -17.92
CA TRP A 183 6.46 1.14 -19.24
C TRP A 183 5.51 1.82 -20.22
N THR A 184 5.71 1.54 -21.50
CA THR A 184 4.76 1.82 -22.58
C THR A 184 3.80 0.65 -22.78
N ALA A 185 2.70 0.86 -23.52
CA ALA A 185 1.76 -0.20 -23.89
C ALA A 185 2.46 -1.31 -24.68
N ALA A 186 3.33 -0.97 -25.63
CA ALA A 186 4.07 -1.94 -26.43
C ALA A 186 5.01 -2.82 -25.57
N GLN A 187 5.78 -2.21 -24.67
CA GLN A 187 6.64 -2.94 -23.72
C GLN A 187 5.82 -3.85 -22.80
N THR A 188 4.68 -3.38 -22.30
CA THR A 188 3.80 -4.16 -21.43
C THR A 188 3.30 -5.42 -22.13
N ILE A 189 2.85 -5.30 -23.38
CA ILE A 189 2.35 -6.43 -24.19
C ILE A 189 3.49 -7.43 -24.48
N GLU A 190 4.67 -6.93 -24.83
CA GLU A 190 5.85 -7.77 -25.06
C GLU A 190 6.25 -8.53 -23.79
N TYR A 191 6.34 -7.82 -22.66
CA TYR A 191 6.73 -8.43 -21.38
C TYR A 191 5.68 -9.42 -20.87
N ALA A 192 4.38 -9.17 -21.08
CA ALA A 192 3.32 -10.05 -20.62
C ALA A 192 3.49 -11.49 -21.13
N ASN A 193 3.89 -11.69 -22.40
CA ASN A 193 4.16 -13.01 -22.96
C ASN A 193 5.32 -13.70 -22.24
N SER A 194 6.46 -13.02 -22.12
CA SER A 194 7.65 -13.56 -21.47
C SER A 194 7.44 -13.83 -19.98
N PHE A 195 6.74 -12.93 -19.28
CA PHE A 195 6.48 -13.05 -17.85
C PHE A 195 5.50 -14.17 -17.53
N LYS A 196 4.54 -14.44 -18.41
CA LYS A 196 3.64 -15.59 -18.27
C LYS A 196 4.41 -16.91 -18.24
N GLU A 197 5.38 -17.07 -19.13
CA GLU A 197 6.26 -18.25 -19.16
C GLU A 197 7.15 -18.36 -17.90
N LEU A 198 7.45 -17.22 -17.26
CA LEU A 198 8.22 -17.14 -16.02
C LEU A 198 7.36 -17.28 -14.75
N GLY A 199 6.05 -17.60 -14.87
CA GLY A 199 5.17 -17.80 -13.72
C GLY A 199 4.80 -16.51 -12.99
N VAL A 200 4.76 -15.38 -13.69
CA VAL A 200 4.20 -14.14 -13.18
C VAL A 200 2.67 -14.24 -13.18
N GLU A 201 2.03 -13.84 -12.07
CA GLU A 201 0.59 -13.93 -11.89
C GLU A 201 -0.12 -12.74 -12.57
N PHE A 202 0.40 -11.51 -12.40
CA PHE A 202 -0.13 -10.29 -12.98
C PHE A 202 0.93 -9.18 -13.07
N ILE A 203 0.61 -8.14 -13.84
CA ILE A 203 1.38 -6.90 -13.96
C ILE A 203 0.60 -5.75 -13.30
N GLU A 204 1.23 -5.03 -12.37
CA GLU A 204 0.66 -3.89 -11.68
C GLU A 204 1.21 -2.58 -12.24
N GLN A 205 0.32 -1.61 -12.47
CA GLN A 205 0.63 -0.23 -12.90
C GLN A 205 1.70 -0.14 -14.01
N PRO A 206 1.52 -0.77 -15.17
CA PRO A 206 2.55 -0.73 -16.20
C PRO A 206 2.73 0.67 -16.82
N LEU A 207 1.64 1.40 -17.06
CA LEU A 207 1.63 2.64 -17.83
C LEU A 207 1.58 3.89 -16.95
N ALA A 208 1.97 5.02 -17.53
CA ALA A 208 1.80 6.33 -16.90
C ALA A 208 0.34 6.58 -16.49
N ALA A 209 0.15 7.25 -15.35
CA ALA A 209 -1.18 7.59 -14.85
C ALA A 209 -1.96 8.41 -15.87
N GLY A 210 -3.18 7.99 -16.20
CA GLY A 210 -4.05 8.66 -17.18
C GLY A 210 -3.88 8.20 -18.63
N ASP A 211 -2.96 7.29 -18.94
CA ASP A 211 -2.85 6.69 -20.28
C ASP A 211 -3.92 5.60 -20.50
N TRP A 212 -5.16 6.05 -20.63
CA TRP A 212 -6.32 5.17 -20.85
C TRP A 212 -6.33 4.53 -22.24
N GLU A 213 -5.76 5.20 -23.26
CA GLU A 213 -5.65 4.66 -24.62
C GLU A 213 -4.66 3.49 -24.64
N GLY A 214 -3.48 3.70 -24.05
CA GLY A 214 -2.49 2.63 -23.89
C GLY A 214 -3.02 1.49 -23.04
N MET A 215 -3.77 1.76 -21.97
CA MET A 215 -4.38 0.74 -21.13
C MET A 215 -5.43 -0.08 -21.90
N ALA A 216 -6.23 0.54 -22.76
CA ALA A 216 -7.18 -0.17 -23.61
C ALA A 216 -6.48 -1.08 -24.61
N GLU A 217 -5.31 -0.69 -25.12
CA GLU A 217 -4.49 -1.51 -26.01
C GLU A 217 -3.87 -2.70 -25.25
N VAL A 218 -3.31 -2.45 -24.07
CA VAL A 218 -2.79 -3.49 -23.19
C VAL A 218 -3.87 -4.51 -22.82
N TYR A 219 -5.09 -4.05 -22.46
CA TYR A 219 -6.21 -4.93 -22.13
C TYR A 219 -6.56 -5.90 -23.26
N LYS A 220 -6.49 -5.45 -24.51
CA LYS A 220 -6.80 -6.30 -25.69
C LYS A 220 -5.74 -7.36 -25.98
N HIS A 221 -4.47 -7.07 -25.68
CA HIS A 221 -3.34 -7.84 -26.18
C HIS A 221 -2.48 -8.50 -25.10
N SER A 222 -2.64 -8.10 -23.83
CA SER A 222 -1.89 -8.72 -22.73
C SER A 222 -2.33 -10.15 -22.49
N THR A 223 -1.36 -11.05 -22.31
CA THR A 223 -1.59 -12.45 -21.92
C THR A 223 -1.63 -12.66 -20.42
N LEU A 224 -1.36 -11.61 -19.63
CA LEU A 224 -1.45 -11.57 -18.17
C LEU A 224 -2.52 -10.56 -17.70
N PRO A 225 -3.15 -10.78 -16.55
CA PRO A 225 -3.98 -9.78 -15.90
C PRO A 225 -3.19 -8.50 -15.63
N ILE A 226 -3.85 -7.35 -15.74
CA ILE A 226 -3.31 -6.03 -15.42
C ILE A 226 -4.10 -5.45 -14.26
N ILE A 227 -3.40 -4.84 -13.31
CA ILE A 227 -3.97 -4.22 -12.11
C ILE A 227 -3.53 -2.76 -12.01
#